data_2f97e2512d93c05dc4f1dd0101740a27
#
_entry.id   2f97e2512d93c05dc4f1dd0101740a27
#
_cell.length_a   1.000
_cell.length_b   1.000
_cell.length_c   1.000
_cell.angle_alpha   90.00
_cell.angle_beta   90.00
_cell.angle_gamma   90.00
#
_symmetry.space_group_name_H-M   'P 1'
#
loop_
_entity.id
_entity.type
_entity.pdbx_description
1 polymer ?
#
loop_
_entity_poly.entity_id
_entity_poly.type
_entity_poly.pdbx_seq_one_letter_code
_entity_poly.pdbx_strand_id
1 'polypeptide(L)'
;MRYFSLILYYLILNKFPHSSVPFIGLPCERIKEFFVKKIFKKCGYNVNICKGARFGNGKWIEIGNNSGIGMDCKVPNNIIIGEDVMMGPNVTIFASNHVFERTDISMREQGVKKYPPVVIENDVWIGSHVIIMPGLIIKKGTIIGAGAIVTKNFPAYSIVGGNPAKFIKSRLDIQ
;
A
#
# COMPACT_ATOMS: atom_id res chain seq x y z
N MET A 1 -11.14 -20.88 7.76
CA MET A 1 -9.85 -20.30 8.21
C MET A 1 -9.70 -18.82 7.80
N ARG A 2 -9.84 -18.43 6.50
CA ARG A 2 -9.65 -17.05 6.03
C ARG A 2 -10.53 -16.00 6.72
N TYR A 3 -11.86 -16.23 6.79
CA TYR A 3 -12.79 -15.28 7.43
C TYR A 3 -12.52 -15.13 8.94
N PHE A 4 -12.21 -16.20 9.63
CA PHE A 4 -11.78 -16.15 11.02
C PHE A 4 -10.54 -15.30 11.21
N SER A 5 -9.50 -15.50 10.37
CA SER A 5 -8.27 -14.71 10.40
C SER A 5 -8.54 -13.22 10.13
N LEU A 6 -9.47 -12.91 9.21
CA LEU A 6 -9.84 -11.54 8.89
C LEU A 6 -10.55 -10.83 10.06
N ILE A 7 -11.51 -11.51 10.68
CA ILE A 7 -12.22 -11.00 11.86
C ILE A 7 -11.23 -10.76 13.01
N LEU A 8 -10.39 -11.76 13.29
CA LEU A 8 -9.37 -11.66 14.33
C LEU A 8 -8.38 -10.52 14.06
N TYR A 9 -7.99 -10.34 12.79
CA TYR A 9 -7.13 -9.23 12.40
C TYR A 9 -7.73 -7.88 12.77
N TYR A 10 -8.97 -7.60 12.34
CA TYR A 10 -9.58 -6.29 12.58
C TYR A 10 -9.99 -6.04 14.03
N LEU A 11 -10.37 -7.06 14.77
CA LEU A 11 -10.76 -6.90 16.18
C LEU A 11 -9.56 -6.76 17.12
N ILE A 12 -8.50 -7.53 16.88
CA ILE A 12 -7.41 -7.72 17.85
C ILE A 12 -6.04 -7.38 17.24
N LEU A 13 -5.61 -8.11 16.19
CA LEU A 13 -4.23 -8.10 15.72
C LEU A 13 -3.80 -6.75 15.13
N ASN A 14 -4.74 -6.02 14.53
CA ASN A 14 -4.51 -4.68 13.99
C ASN A 14 -4.08 -3.65 15.07
N LYS A 15 -4.33 -3.93 16.33
CA LYS A 15 -3.94 -3.09 17.47
C LYS A 15 -2.59 -3.47 18.07
N PHE A 16 -1.99 -4.58 17.64
CA PHE A 16 -0.72 -5.07 18.15
C PHE A 16 0.41 -4.07 17.91
N PRO A 17 1.34 -3.96 18.89
CA PRO A 17 2.45 -3.04 18.78
C PRO A 17 3.36 -3.34 17.59
N HIS A 18 4.15 -2.35 17.20
CA HIS A 18 5.18 -2.48 16.18
C HIS A 18 6.40 -3.23 16.71
N SER A 19 7.21 -3.81 15.83
CA SER A 19 8.45 -4.55 16.17
C SER A 19 9.44 -3.78 17.03
N SER A 20 9.44 -2.44 16.93
CA SER A 20 10.31 -1.59 17.75
C SER A 20 10.00 -1.59 19.24
N VAL A 21 8.84 -2.13 19.66
CA VAL A 21 8.51 -2.24 21.08
C VAL A 21 9.27 -3.41 21.68
N PRO A 22 10.15 -3.16 22.69
CA PRO A 22 10.98 -4.19 23.29
C PRO A 22 10.15 -5.38 23.79
N PHE A 23 10.70 -6.58 23.67
CA PHE A 23 10.20 -7.88 24.12
C PHE A 23 8.92 -8.38 23.44
N ILE A 24 7.94 -7.52 23.16
CA ILE A 24 6.62 -7.94 22.64
C ILE A 24 6.41 -7.65 21.15
N GLY A 25 7.15 -6.71 20.57
CA GLY A 25 6.93 -6.24 19.19
C GLY A 25 7.16 -7.35 18.16
N LEU A 26 8.31 -8.01 18.18
CA LEU A 26 8.63 -9.10 17.24
C LEU A 26 7.67 -10.30 17.34
N PRO A 27 7.33 -10.83 18.54
CA PRO A 27 6.29 -11.86 18.65
C PRO A 27 4.95 -11.42 18.04
N CYS A 28 4.52 -10.20 18.30
CA CYS A 28 3.28 -9.66 17.76
C CYS A 28 3.28 -9.59 16.22
N GLU A 29 4.40 -9.21 15.60
CA GLU A 29 4.52 -9.19 14.14
C GLU A 29 4.45 -10.58 13.54
N ARG A 30 5.15 -11.54 14.10
CA ARG A 30 5.11 -12.96 13.64
C ARG A 30 3.69 -13.53 13.72
N ILE A 31 2.95 -13.23 14.79
CA ILE A 31 1.55 -13.63 14.92
C ILE A 31 0.71 -12.97 13.81
N LYS A 32 0.87 -11.66 13.57
CA LYS A 32 0.16 -10.97 12.48
C LYS A 32 0.49 -11.58 11.12
N GLU A 33 1.76 -11.81 10.82
CA GLU A 33 2.21 -12.42 9.56
C GLU A 33 1.55 -13.78 9.34
N PHE A 34 1.50 -14.64 10.37
CA PHE A 34 0.85 -15.96 10.29
C PHE A 34 -0.62 -15.87 9.88
N PHE A 35 -1.38 -14.92 10.44
CA PHE A 35 -2.79 -14.74 10.10
C PHE A 35 -2.98 -14.06 8.76
N VAL A 36 -2.16 -13.08 8.41
CA VAL A 36 -2.21 -12.36 7.13
C VAL A 36 -1.94 -13.29 5.96
N LYS A 37 -1.02 -14.24 6.09
CA LYS A 37 -0.78 -15.32 5.10
C LYS A 37 -2.03 -16.13 4.76
N LYS A 38 -3.00 -16.21 5.67
CA LYS A 38 -4.29 -16.90 5.43
C LYS A 38 -5.36 -15.97 4.82
N ILE A 39 -5.14 -14.65 4.85
CA ILE A 39 -6.06 -13.64 4.33
C ILE A 39 -5.72 -13.31 2.88
N PHE A 40 -4.45 -13.04 2.58
CA PHE A 40 -3.97 -12.57 1.28
C PHE A 40 -3.93 -13.69 0.23
N LYS A 41 -4.01 -13.32 -1.05
CA LYS A 41 -3.88 -14.24 -2.17
C LYS A 41 -2.47 -14.83 -2.24
N LYS A 42 -1.45 -13.96 -2.08
CA LYS A 42 -0.04 -14.33 -1.94
C LYS A 42 0.60 -13.48 -0.86
N CYS A 43 1.42 -14.09 -0.04
CA CYS A 43 2.16 -13.42 1.01
C CYS A 43 3.54 -14.10 1.16
N GLY A 44 4.57 -13.32 0.91
CA GLY A 44 5.96 -13.73 1.07
C GLY A 44 6.36 -14.01 2.53
N TYR A 45 7.63 -14.10 2.77
CA TYR A 45 8.20 -14.17 4.13
C TYR A 45 8.64 -12.77 4.59
N ASN A 46 8.81 -12.61 5.90
CA ASN A 46 9.20 -11.35 6.54
C ASN A 46 8.30 -10.16 6.12
N VAL A 47 6.97 -10.43 6.08
CA VAL A 47 5.99 -9.41 5.72
C VAL A 47 5.49 -8.70 6.97
N ASN A 48 5.66 -7.38 7.00
CA ASN A 48 5.24 -6.56 8.13
C ASN A 48 3.94 -5.78 7.82
N ILE A 49 2.89 -6.08 8.57
CA ILE A 49 1.64 -5.31 8.54
C ILE A 49 1.54 -4.52 9.84
N CYS A 50 1.82 -3.22 9.74
CA CYS A 50 1.87 -2.36 10.91
C CYS A 50 0.50 -2.14 11.55
N LYS A 51 0.51 -1.60 12.79
CA LYS A 51 -0.68 -1.21 13.53
C LYS A 51 -1.54 -0.26 12.70
N GLY A 52 -2.87 -0.42 12.75
CA GLY A 52 -3.82 0.46 12.08
C GLY A 52 -3.96 0.24 10.56
N ALA A 53 -3.15 -0.62 9.93
CA ALA A 53 -3.23 -0.86 8.50
C ALA A 53 -4.59 -1.45 8.09
N ARG A 54 -5.21 -0.89 7.04
CA ARG A 54 -6.51 -1.29 6.52
C ARG A 54 -6.39 -1.70 5.06
N PHE A 55 -6.86 -2.89 4.74
CA PHE A 55 -6.75 -3.49 3.40
C PHE A 55 -8.06 -4.17 2.93
N GLY A 56 -9.18 -3.79 3.52
CA GLY A 56 -10.49 -4.39 3.22
C GLY A 56 -10.51 -5.88 3.54
N ASN A 57 -11.02 -6.69 2.62
CA ASN A 57 -11.06 -8.14 2.82
C ASN A 57 -9.75 -8.87 2.44
N GLY A 58 -8.79 -8.20 1.83
CA GLY A 58 -7.47 -8.72 1.47
C GLY A 58 -7.43 -9.86 0.45
N LYS A 59 -8.58 -10.25 -0.12
CA LYS A 59 -8.71 -11.49 -0.93
C LYS A 59 -7.77 -11.54 -2.14
N TRP A 60 -7.46 -10.40 -2.71
CA TRP A 60 -6.71 -10.30 -3.96
C TRP A 60 -5.34 -9.61 -3.78
N ILE A 61 -4.94 -9.36 -2.53
CA ILE A 61 -3.63 -8.77 -2.23
C ILE A 61 -2.53 -9.80 -2.51
N GLU A 62 -1.51 -9.34 -3.22
CA GLU A 62 -0.24 -10.03 -3.36
C GLU A 62 0.85 -9.16 -2.76
N ILE A 63 1.70 -9.71 -1.90
CA ILE A 63 2.83 -9.02 -1.28
C ILE A 63 4.06 -9.92 -1.28
N GLY A 64 5.17 -9.38 -1.76
CA GLY A 64 6.45 -10.07 -1.85
C GLY A 64 7.20 -10.14 -0.51
N ASN A 65 8.39 -10.71 -0.58
CA ASN A 65 9.27 -10.88 0.57
C ASN A 65 9.79 -9.54 1.10
N ASN A 66 10.09 -9.45 2.39
CA ASN A 66 10.67 -8.29 3.07
C ASN A 66 9.87 -6.99 2.86
N SER A 67 8.57 -7.07 2.58
CA SER A 67 7.73 -5.93 2.25
C SER A 67 6.72 -5.64 3.35
N GLY A 68 6.23 -4.39 3.41
CA GLY A 68 5.32 -4.01 4.47
C GLY A 68 4.22 -3.06 4.05
N ILE A 69 3.13 -3.06 4.84
CA ILE A 69 2.11 -2.03 4.84
C ILE A 69 2.29 -1.21 6.11
N GLY A 70 2.60 0.06 5.95
CA GLY A 70 2.94 0.97 7.04
C GLY A 70 1.80 1.21 8.04
N MET A 71 2.12 1.90 9.12
CA MET A 71 1.18 2.24 10.18
C MET A 71 0.05 3.13 9.63
N ASP A 72 -1.19 2.82 10.03
CA ASP A 72 -2.41 3.55 9.64
C ASP A 72 -2.61 3.71 8.12
N CYS A 73 -1.93 2.89 7.31
CA CYS A 73 -2.10 2.89 5.86
C CYS A 73 -3.46 2.34 5.45
N LYS A 74 -3.98 2.86 4.32
CA LYS A 74 -5.20 2.40 3.67
C LYS A 74 -4.85 1.93 2.26
N VAL A 75 -4.93 0.64 2.02
CA VAL A 75 -4.65 0.04 0.72
C VAL A 75 -5.85 -0.73 0.18
N PRO A 76 -6.06 -0.81 -1.14
CA PRO A 76 -7.16 -1.58 -1.71
C PRO A 76 -6.95 -3.08 -1.56
N ASN A 77 -8.04 -3.84 -1.60
CA ASN A 77 -8.04 -5.29 -1.41
C ASN A 77 -7.48 -6.11 -2.59
N ASN A 78 -7.01 -5.43 -3.63
CA ASN A 78 -6.46 -6.03 -4.86
C ASN A 78 -5.09 -5.48 -5.25
N ILE A 79 -4.38 -4.82 -4.34
CA ILE A 79 -3.05 -4.27 -4.60
C ILE A 79 -2.02 -5.39 -4.81
N ILE A 80 -1.03 -5.11 -5.66
CA ILE A 80 0.15 -5.97 -5.86
C ILE A 80 1.37 -5.22 -5.36
N ILE A 81 2.06 -5.79 -4.39
CA ILE A 81 3.28 -5.24 -3.77
C ILE A 81 4.42 -6.22 -4.02
N GLY A 82 5.49 -5.75 -4.62
CA GLY A 82 6.70 -6.53 -4.90
C GLY A 82 7.51 -6.86 -3.65
N GLU A 83 8.79 -7.17 -3.84
CA GLU A 83 9.75 -7.47 -2.79
C GLU A 83 10.49 -6.20 -2.35
N ASP A 84 10.96 -6.17 -1.09
CA ASP A 84 11.77 -5.11 -0.51
C ASP A 84 11.08 -3.72 -0.56
N VAL A 85 9.74 -3.69 -0.41
CA VAL A 85 8.96 -2.46 -0.43
C VAL A 85 8.83 -1.90 0.99
N MET A 86 9.31 -0.67 1.18
CA MET A 86 9.15 0.10 2.41
C MET A 86 8.02 1.11 2.26
N MET A 87 7.02 1.04 3.14
CA MET A 87 5.89 1.95 3.16
C MET A 87 5.83 2.69 4.51
N GLY A 88 5.97 4.01 4.44
CA GLY A 88 5.81 4.89 5.61
C GLY A 88 4.38 4.93 6.14
N PRO A 89 4.15 5.55 7.30
CA PRO A 89 2.81 5.66 7.88
C PRO A 89 1.87 6.56 7.06
N ASN A 90 0.55 6.34 7.26
CA ASN A 90 -0.53 7.15 6.70
C ASN A 90 -0.56 7.20 5.15
N VAL A 91 -0.03 6.20 4.47
CA VAL A 91 -0.16 6.09 3.01
C VAL A 91 -1.59 5.69 2.65
N THR A 92 -2.17 6.36 1.66
CA THR A 92 -3.50 6.03 1.13
C THR A 92 -3.39 5.69 -0.35
N ILE A 93 -3.87 4.52 -0.74
CA ILE A 93 -3.87 4.05 -2.13
C ILE A 93 -5.32 3.82 -2.56
N PHE A 94 -5.75 4.48 -3.62
CA PHE A 94 -7.11 4.37 -4.14
C PHE A 94 -7.23 3.27 -5.21
N ALA A 95 -8.40 2.63 -5.28
CA ALA A 95 -8.73 1.61 -6.28
C ALA A 95 -9.68 2.12 -7.36
N SER A 96 -10.37 3.24 -7.12
CA SER A 96 -11.44 3.75 -7.98
C SER A 96 -11.62 5.24 -7.81
N ASN A 97 -12.27 5.87 -8.79
CA ASN A 97 -12.78 7.23 -8.71
C ASN A 97 -14.26 7.25 -9.11
N HIS A 98 -14.96 8.31 -8.76
CA HIS A 98 -16.28 8.57 -9.33
C HIS A 98 -16.17 8.93 -10.80
N VAL A 99 -17.21 8.55 -11.58
CA VAL A 99 -17.41 9.07 -12.93
C VAL A 99 -17.96 10.49 -12.80
N PHE A 100 -17.44 11.43 -13.60
CA PHE A 100 -17.76 12.85 -13.48
C PHE A 100 -17.83 13.58 -14.84
N GLU A 101 -17.71 12.86 -15.95
CA GLU A 101 -17.59 13.45 -17.30
C GLU A 101 -18.89 14.12 -17.77
N ARG A 102 -20.05 13.66 -17.30
CA ARG A 102 -21.35 14.27 -17.64
C ARG A 102 -21.66 15.44 -16.69
N THR A 103 -22.20 16.51 -17.24
CA THR A 103 -22.60 17.72 -16.49
C THR A 103 -24.12 17.88 -16.36
N ASP A 104 -24.91 17.07 -17.06
CA ASP A 104 -26.36 17.07 -17.07
C ASP A 104 -26.99 16.22 -15.98
N ILE A 105 -26.20 15.37 -15.29
CA ILE A 105 -26.61 14.59 -14.12
C ILE A 105 -25.57 14.73 -13.00
N SER A 106 -25.98 14.44 -11.77
CA SER A 106 -25.08 14.52 -10.62
C SER A 106 -23.96 13.47 -10.70
N MET A 107 -22.76 13.78 -10.17
CA MET A 107 -21.65 12.81 -10.12
C MET A 107 -22.03 11.53 -9.37
N ARG A 108 -22.89 11.63 -8.36
CA ARG A 108 -23.38 10.47 -7.60
C ARG A 108 -24.13 9.46 -8.48
N GLU A 109 -24.86 9.94 -9.48
CA GLU A 109 -25.65 9.12 -10.39
C GLU A 109 -24.84 8.50 -11.52
N GLN A 110 -23.65 9.04 -11.81
CA GLN A 110 -22.76 8.54 -12.86
C GLN A 110 -22.01 7.25 -12.46
N GLY A 111 -21.98 6.92 -11.16
CA GLY A 111 -21.36 5.70 -10.67
C GLY A 111 -19.85 5.81 -10.41
N VAL A 112 -19.17 4.66 -10.49
CA VAL A 112 -17.75 4.51 -10.10
C VAL A 112 -16.95 3.91 -11.24
N LYS A 113 -15.87 4.59 -11.61
CA LYS A 113 -14.89 4.12 -12.59
C LYS A 113 -13.91 3.15 -11.91
N LYS A 114 -13.85 1.93 -12.44
CA LYS A 114 -12.90 0.90 -11.99
C LYS A 114 -11.59 1.04 -12.73
N TYR A 115 -10.50 0.75 -12.04
CA TYR A 115 -9.15 0.75 -12.58
C TYR A 115 -8.48 -0.62 -12.37
N PRO A 116 -7.44 -0.96 -13.13
CA PRO A 116 -6.59 -2.11 -12.81
C PRO A 116 -5.99 -1.92 -11.40
N PRO A 117 -5.54 -3.00 -10.77
CA PRO A 117 -4.83 -2.92 -9.50
C PRO A 117 -3.66 -1.95 -9.55
N VAL A 118 -3.42 -1.23 -8.47
CA VAL A 118 -2.15 -0.53 -8.31
C VAL A 118 -1.06 -1.59 -8.10
N VAL A 119 0.04 -1.43 -8.82
CA VAL A 119 1.22 -2.29 -8.72
C VAL A 119 2.37 -1.47 -8.15
N ILE A 120 2.98 -1.96 -7.10
CA ILE A 120 4.22 -1.45 -6.54
C ILE A 120 5.29 -2.50 -6.83
N GLU A 121 6.24 -2.18 -7.72
CA GLU A 121 7.32 -3.09 -8.07
C GLU A 121 8.35 -3.20 -6.92
N ASN A 122 9.43 -3.95 -7.12
CA ASN A 122 10.44 -4.22 -6.09
C ASN A 122 11.29 -2.99 -5.74
N ASP A 123 11.86 -2.99 -4.54
CA ASP A 123 12.81 -1.96 -4.05
C ASP A 123 12.21 -0.54 -4.10
N VAL A 124 10.94 -0.37 -3.70
CA VAL A 124 10.26 0.92 -3.67
C VAL A 124 10.19 1.45 -2.25
N TRP A 125 10.53 2.73 -2.09
CA TRP A 125 10.33 3.45 -0.84
C TRP A 125 9.24 4.50 -0.97
N ILE A 126 8.16 4.35 -0.19
CA ILE A 126 7.03 5.27 -0.11
C ILE A 126 7.12 6.04 1.21
N GLY A 127 7.30 7.35 1.13
CA GLY A 127 7.30 8.23 2.29
C GLY A 127 5.94 8.30 3.00
N SER A 128 5.95 8.90 4.18
CA SER A 128 4.72 9.08 4.99
C SER A 128 3.71 9.99 4.28
N HIS A 129 2.40 9.77 4.55
CA HIS A 129 1.31 10.61 4.04
C HIS A 129 1.23 10.71 2.50
N VAL A 130 1.78 9.74 1.78
CA VAL A 130 1.67 9.66 0.32
C VAL A 130 0.27 9.21 -0.08
N ILE A 131 -0.25 9.80 -1.15
CA ILE A 131 -1.49 9.38 -1.81
C ILE A 131 -1.13 8.85 -3.20
N ILE A 132 -1.62 7.65 -3.54
CA ILE A 132 -1.45 7.04 -4.86
C ILE A 132 -2.81 6.88 -5.52
N MET A 133 -2.96 7.46 -6.73
CA MET A 133 -4.19 7.39 -7.50
C MET A 133 -4.39 6.00 -8.12
N PRO A 134 -5.64 5.64 -8.50
CA PRO A 134 -5.96 4.30 -9.00
C PRO A 134 -5.20 3.92 -10.29
N GLY A 135 -4.91 2.63 -10.45
CA GLY A 135 -4.41 2.05 -11.70
C GLY A 135 -2.96 2.37 -12.04
N LEU A 136 -2.20 2.91 -11.10
CA LEU A 136 -0.80 3.28 -11.32
C LEU A 136 0.15 2.10 -11.09
N ILE A 137 1.30 2.16 -11.77
CA ILE A 137 2.43 1.26 -11.58
C ILE A 137 3.60 2.08 -11.03
N ILE A 138 3.96 1.84 -9.78
CA ILE A 138 5.14 2.40 -9.15
C ILE A 138 6.32 1.50 -9.50
N LYS A 139 7.15 1.97 -10.40
CA LYS A 139 8.24 1.20 -11.00
C LYS A 139 9.36 0.91 -9.99
N LYS A 140 10.10 -0.19 -10.27
CA LYS A 140 11.23 -0.65 -9.47
C LYS A 140 12.17 0.49 -9.07
N GLY A 141 12.62 0.46 -7.82
CA GLY A 141 13.61 1.37 -7.29
C GLY A 141 13.13 2.81 -7.09
N THR A 142 11.82 3.09 -7.23
CA THR A 142 11.25 4.43 -7.07
C THR A 142 11.24 4.85 -5.60
N ILE A 143 11.58 6.13 -5.35
CA ILE A 143 11.40 6.78 -4.05
C ILE A 143 10.29 7.83 -4.21
N ILE A 144 9.27 7.76 -3.36
CA ILE A 144 8.19 8.74 -3.28
C ILE A 144 8.37 9.56 -2.01
N GLY A 145 8.63 10.85 -2.14
CA GLY A 145 8.79 11.77 -1.02
C GLY A 145 7.51 11.89 -0.17
N ALA A 146 7.67 12.11 1.12
CA ALA A 146 6.55 12.25 2.05
C ALA A 146 5.58 13.36 1.60
N GLY A 147 4.26 13.14 1.81
CA GLY A 147 3.21 14.08 1.43
C GLY A 147 2.92 14.17 -0.08
N ALA A 148 3.56 13.35 -0.92
CA ALA A 148 3.35 13.40 -2.36
C ALA A 148 2.00 12.82 -2.78
N ILE A 149 1.39 13.40 -3.83
CA ILE A 149 0.20 12.87 -4.50
C ILE A 149 0.59 12.37 -5.89
N VAL A 150 0.68 11.04 -6.03
CA VAL A 150 1.09 10.40 -7.29
C VAL A 150 -0.13 10.23 -8.18
N THR A 151 -0.14 10.94 -9.32
CA THR A 151 -1.25 10.98 -10.27
C THR A 151 -0.93 10.36 -11.62
N LYS A 152 0.33 9.97 -11.85
CA LYS A 152 0.81 9.34 -13.09
C LYS A 152 1.99 8.42 -12.82
N ASN A 153 2.31 7.58 -13.79
CA ASN A 153 3.49 6.71 -13.73
C ASN A 153 4.78 7.49 -13.97
N PHE A 154 5.86 7.03 -13.37
CA PHE A 154 7.22 7.52 -13.56
C PHE A 154 8.15 6.38 -13.99
N PRO A 155 9.29 6.68 -14.64
CA PRO A 155 10.31 5.67 -14.93
C PRO A 155 10.81 4.95 -13.67
N ALA A 156 11.40 3.77 -13.84
CA ALA A 156 12.08 3.09 -12.75
C ALA A 156 13.22 3.95 -12.18
N TYR A 157 13.54 3.74 -10.90
CA TYR A 157 14.58 4.46 -10.16
C TYR A 157 14.36 5.97 -10.03
N SER A 158 13.13 6.46 -10.25
CA SER A 158 12.78 7.87 -10.06
C SER A 158 12.72 8.23 -8.57
N ILE A 159 13.15 9.45 -8.25
CA ILE A 159 12.79 10.15 -7.01
C ILE A 159 11.73 11.17 -7.39
N VAL A 160 10.56 11.04 -6.77
CA VAL A 160 9.39 11.88 -7.06
C VAL A 160 8.84 12.51 -5.79
N GLY A 161 8.22 13.68 -5.90
CA GLY A 161 7.61 14.35 -4.74
C GLY A 161 6.70 15.50 -5.14
N GLY A 162 5.94 16.02 -4.18
CA GLY A 162 5.05 17.17 -4.33
C GLY A 162 3.59 16.78 -4.63
N ASN A 163 2.76 17.79 -4.80
CA ASN A 163 1.32 17.68 -5.11
C ASN A 163 0.95 18.59 -6.30
N PRO A 164 0.63 18.05 -7.49
CA PRO A 164 0.84 16.65 -7.88
C PRO A 164 2.34 16.27 -7.93
N ALA A 165 2.65 15.00 -7.74
CA ALA A 165 4.03 14.52 -7.74
C ALA A 165 4.71 14.79 -9.09
N LYS A 166 5.95 15.29 -9.00
CA LYS A 166 6.83 15.55 -10.14
C LYS A 166 8.12 14.75 -9.99
N PHE A 167 8.76 14.45 -11.11
CA PHE A 167 10.11 13.90 -11.15
C PHE A 167 11.10 14.93 -10.59
N ILE A 168 11.93 14.51 -9.65
CA ILE A 168 12.97 15.33 -9.04
C ILE A 168 14.32 14.98 -9.66
N LYS A 169 14.71 13.69 -9.60
CA LYS A 169 15.93 13.15 -10.20
C LYS A 169 15.87 11.63 -10.30
N SER A 170 16.83 11.05 -11.00
CA SER A 170 17.03 9.59 -10.99
C SER A 170 17.93 9.17 -9.83
N ARG A 171 17.67 7.98 -9.24
CA ARG A 171 18.61 7.34 -8.31
C ARG A 171 19.91 6.93 -9.01
N LEU A 172 19.86 6.71 -10.31
CA LEU A 172 21.04 6.34 -11.11
C LEU A 172 22.03 7.50 -11.27
N ASP A 173 21.56 8.73 -11.03
CA ASP A 173 22.39 9.95 -11.14
C ASP A 173 23.06 10.32 -9.80
N ILE A 174 22.97 9.47 -8.77
CA ILE A 174 23.49 9.72 -7.40
C ILE A 174 24.84 8.98 -7.18
N GLN A 175 25.58 8.74 -8.23
CA GLN A 175 26.92 8.15 -8.13
C GLN A 175 27.98 9.22 -7.95
#